data_6533d9215636f4d225a81fbb63053873
#
_entry.id   6533d9215636f4d225a81fbb63053873
#
_cell.length_a   1.000
_cell.length_b   1.000
_cell.length_c   1.000
_cell.angle_alpha   90.00
_cell.angle_beta   90.00
_cell.angle_gamma   90.00
#
_symmetry.space_group_name_H-M   'P 1'
#
loop_
_entity.id
_entity.type
_entity.pdbx_description
1 polymer ?
#
loop_
_entity_poly.entity_id
_entity_poly.type
_entity_poly.pdbx_seq_one_letter_code
_entity_poly.pdbx_strand_id
1 'polypeptide(L)'
;MKRWILILAGLALALAASAQETILDRLKAANTFDTMQLSFVQTRHSALLTKDLVSEGQMVLASPDRIRWEVLKPYPSVFVSSGELTPSGRRFRMPTEKDFTATTLEGEDLTVKLVPVRRDLKSLFREIIVHADKQSLQIRSALLITPDGDWTQLEFKDFVVNRPVDAKLFEKE
;
A
#
# COMPACT_ATOMS: atom_id res chain seq x y z
N MET A 1 61.56 0.97 10.09
CA MET A 1 60.38 1.60 10.66
C MET A 1 59.44 2.12 9.54
N LYS A 2 58.99 1.29 8.58
CA LYS A 2 58.09 1.74 7.48
C LYS A 2 57.07 0.71 7.09
N ARG A 3 56.69 -0.23 7.97
CA ARG A 3 55.73 -1.32 7.60
C ARG A 3 54.45 -1.36 8.43
N TRP A 4 54.21 -0.38 9.30
CA TRP A 4 53.02 -0.39 10.19
C TRP A 4 51.96 0.64 9.85
N ILE A 5 52.15 1.45 8.78
CA ILE A 5 51.23 2.54 8.43
C ILE A 5 50.15 2.06 7.39
N LEU A 6 50.30 0.89 6.78
CA LEU A 6 49.39 0.41 5.73
C LEU A 6 48.26 -0.48 6.26
N ILE A 7 48.20 -0.80 7.54
CA ILE A 7 47.15 -1.67 8.11
C ILE A 7 45.96 -0.86 8.69
N LEU A 8 46.14 0.44 8.95
CA LEU A 8 45.06 1.29 9.48
C LEU A 8 44.14 1.93 8.40
N ALA A 9 44.55 1.93 7.15
CA ALA A 9 43.76 2.47 6.07
C ALA A 9 42.70 1.45 5.48
N GLY A 10 42.83 0.16 5.81
CA GLY A 10 41.93 -0.89 5.34
C GLY A 10 40.70 -1.12 6.22
N LEU A 11 40.65 -0.56 7.44
CA LEU A 11 39.56 -0.83 8.38
C LEU A 11 38.47 0.26 8.41
N ALA A 12 38.64 1.35 7.68
CA ALA A 12 37.70 2.47 7.66
C ALA A 12 36.66 2.40 6.49
N LEU A 13 36.78 1.44 5.57
CA LEU A 13 35.86 1.29 4.44
C LEU A 13 34.79 0.19 4.62
N ALA A 14 34.74 -0.47 5.78
CA ALA A 14 33.81 -1.59 6.00
C ALA A 14 32.57 -1.24 6.83
N LEU A 15 32.29 0.04 7.12
CA LEU A 15 31.20 0.46 8.01
C LEU A 15 30.18 1.40 7.36
N ALA A 16 30.02 1.39 6.07
CA ALA A 16 28.98 2.17 5.38
C ALA A 16 28.08 1.32 4.46
N ALA A 17 27.82 0.07 4.83
CA ALA A 17 26.66 -0.64 4.34
C ALA A 17 25.50 -0.41 5.31
N SER A 18 25.12 0.86 5.55
CA SER A 18 23.79 1.16 6.05
C SER A 18 22.85 0.69 4.94
N ALA A 19 22.03 -0.32 5.24
CA ALA A 19 20.96 -0.73 4.34
C ALA A 19 20.19 0.55 3.99
N GLN A 20 20.28 0.99 2.73
CA GLN A 20 19.63 2.21 2.27
C GLN A 20 18.14 1.94 2.38
N GLU A 21 17.45 2.68 3.25
CA GLU A 21 16.03 2.56 3.47
C GLU A 21 15.31 2.75 2.14
N THR A 22 14.51 1.78 1.75
CA THR A 22 13.85 1.79 0.45
C THR A 22 12.63 2.71 0.47
N ILE A 23 12.15 3.10 -0.71
CA ILE A 23 10.93 3.90 -0.80
C ILE A 23 9.72 3.15 -0.21
N LEU A 24 9.68 1.81 -0.32
CA LEU A 24 8.63 0.99 0.29
C LEU A 24 8.70 1.01 1.81
N ASP A 25 9.89 0.95 2.39
CA ASP A 25 10.06 1.03 3.85
C ASP A 25 9.62 2.39 4.38
N ARG A 26 9.97 3.46 3.69
CA ARG A 26 9.56 4.82 4.03
C ARG A 26 8.05 5.01 3.94
N LEU A 27 7.42 4.55 2.85
CA LEU A 27 5.95 4.57 2.69
C LEU A 27 5.27 3.75 3.78
N LYS A 28 5.79 2.56 4.07
CA LYS A 28 5.26 1.70 5.15
C LYS A 28 5.35 2.38 6.50
N ALA A 29 6.50 2.96 6.85
CA ALA A 29 6.69 3.67 8.12
C ALA A 29 5.71 4.82 8.28
N ALA A 30 5.54 5.65 7.23
CA ALA A 30 4.63 6.79 7.23
C ALA A 30 3.14 6.41 7.26
N ASN A 31 2.79 5.19 6.83
CA ASN A 31 1.41 4.68 6.80
C ASN A 31 1.19 3.54 7.80
N THR A 32 2.01 3.48 8.86
CA THR A 32 1.82 2.56 9.99
C THR A 32 1.08 3.29 11.11
N PHE A 33 -0.01 2.70 11.60
CA PHE A 33 -0.91 3.26 12.62
C PHE A 33 -1.54 2.11 13.42
N ASP A 34 -2.03 2.41 14.62
CA ASP A 34 -2.83 1.46 15.41
C ASP A 34 -4.23 1.33 14.85
N THR A 35 -4.83 2.48 14.49
CA THR A 35 -6.12 2.54 13.81
C THR A 35 -6.11 3.65 12.76
N MET A 36 -6.82 3.41 11.66
CA MET A 36 -7.10 4.44 10.65
C MET A 36 -8.53 4.33 10.16
N GLN A 37 -9.18 5.48 10.03
CA GLN A 37 -10.46 5.62 9.36
C GLN A 37 -10.26 6.59 8.19
N LEU A 38 -10.89 6.32 7.08
CA LEU A 38 -10.84 7.17 5.89
C LEU A 38 -12.09 6.98 5.03
N SER A 39 -12.37 7.97 4.19
CA SER A 39 -13.31 7.85 3.08
C SER A 39 -12.57 7.53 1.80
N PHE A 40 -13.22 6.84 0.88
CA PHE A 40 -12.64 6.57 -0.44
C PHE A 40 -13.65 6.80 -1.56
N VAL A 41 -13.12 7.15 -2.73
CA VAL A 41 -13.82 7.03 -4.02
C VAL A 41 -13.09 5.97 -4.82
N GLN A 42 -13.84 4.99 -5.32
CA GLN A 42 -13.33 3.94 -6.19
C GLN A 42 -13.94 4.09 -7.58
N THR A 43 -13.09 4.20 -8.59
CA THR A 43 -13.49 4.12 -10.00
C THR A 43 -12.96 2.83 -10.59
N ARG A 44 -13.84 2.00 -11.12
CA ARG A 44 -13.49 0.74 -11.78
C ARG A 44 -13.82 0.81 -13.26
N HIS A 45 -12.81 0.60 -14.07
CA HIS A 45 -12.92 0.39 -15.50
C HIS A 45 -12.79 -1.09 -15.85
N SER A 46 -13.61 -1.56 -16.77
CA SER A 46 -13.48 -2.88 -17.37
C SER A 46 -13.95 -2.83 -18.81
N ALA A 47 -13.25 -3.53 -19.69
CA ALA A 47 -13.64 -3.66 -21.09
C ALA A 47 -15.05 -4.27 -21.28
N LEU A 48 -15.59 -4.92 -20.25
CA LEU A 48 -16.94 -5.49 -20.24
C LEU A 48 -18.03 -4.49 -19.85
N LEU A 49 -17.65 -3.32 -19.35
CA LEU A 49 -18.57 -2.28 -18.91
C LEU A 49 -18.74 -1.21 -19.99
N THR A 50 -19.95 -0.72 -20.18
CA THR A 50 -20.25 0.39 -21.11
C THR A 50 -19.79 1.75 -20.55
N LYS A 51 -19.59 1.85 -19.25
CA LYS A 51 -19.08 3.02 -18.53
C LYS A 51 -18.42 2.59 -17.23
N ASP A 52 -17.53 3.41 -16.73
CA ASP A 52 -16.84 3.17 -15.46
C ASP A 52 -17.85 3.12 -14.30
N LEU A 53 -17.60 2.22 -13.36
CA LEU A 53 -18.35 2.11 -12.13
C LEU A 53 -17.68 2.93 -11.05
N VAL A 54 -18.36 3.97 -10.56
CA VAL A 54 -17.91 4.81 -9.45
C VAL A 54 -18.62 4.39 -8.18
N SER A 55 -17.86 4.17 -7.12
CA SER A 55 -18.35 3.79 -5.79
C SER A 55 -17.74 4.72 -4.73
N GLU A 56 -18.51 5.02 -3.71
CA GLU A 56 -18.05 5.78 -2.56
C GLU A 56 -18.20 4.94 -1.30
N GLY A 57 -17.26 5.08 -0.37
CA GLY A 57 -17.31 4.29 0.83
C GLY A 57 -16.37 4.78 1.93
N GLN A 58 -16.30 3.97 2.97
CA GLN A 58 -15.46 4.19 4.14
C GLN A 58 -14.62 2.94 4.42
N MET A 59 -13.45 3.17 4.98
CA MET A 59 -12.55 2.11 5.41
C MET A 59 -12.14 2.34 6.85
N VAL A 60 -12.19 1.29 7.65
CA VAL A 60 -11.65 1.26 9.00
C VAL A 60 -10.60 0.17 9.07
N LEU A 61 -9.40 0.56 9.48
CA LEU A 61 -8.26 -0.33 9.65
C LEU A 61 -7.89 -0.35 11.13
N ALA A 62 -7.52 -1.51 11.66
CA ALA A 62 -6.94 -1.63 12.97
C ALA A 62 -5.84 -2.68 12.97
N SER A 63 -4.69 -2.28 13.51
CA SER A 63 -3.51 -3.15 13.63
C SER A 63 -3.84 -4.42 14.46
N PRO A 64 -3.23 -5.56 14.13
CA PRO A 64 -2.25 -5.74 13.05
C PRO A 64 -2.86 -6.00 11.65
N ASP A 65 -4.12 -6.43 11.54
CA ASP A 65 -4.65 -7.02 10.30
C ASP A 65 -6.18 -6.95 10.17
N ARG A 66 -6.85 -6.10 10.95
CA ARG A 66 -8.30 -5.92 10.88
C ARG A 66 -8.64 -4.84 9.87
N ILE A 67 -9.59 -5.14 9.01
CA ILE A 67 -10.13 -4.20 8.02
C ILE A 67 -11.65 -4.33 7.93
N ARG A 68 -12.34 -3.19 7.91
CA ARG A 68 -13.72 -3.04 7.44
C ARG A 68 -13.69 -2.13 6.22
N TRP A 69 -14.15 -2.66 5.11
CA TRP A 69 -14.34 -1.94 3.85
C TRP A 69 -15.83 -1.84 3.60
N GLU A 70 -16.36 -0.65 3.58
CA GLU A 70 -17.80 -0.41 3.42
C GLU A 70 -18.04 0.48 2.20
N VAL A 71 -18.71 -0.08 1.20
CA VAL A 71 -19.23 0.68 0.06
C VAL A 71 -20.60 1.22 0.46
N LEU A 72 -20.80 2.53 0.33
CA LEU A 72 -22.04 3.22 0.67
C LEU A 72 -22.91 3.46 -0.57
N LYS A 73 -22.28 3.68 -1.73
CA LYS A 73 -22.95 3.96 -3.01
C LYS A 73 -22.17 3.34 -4.19
N PRO A 74 -22.83 3.03 -5.31
CA PRO A 74 -24.28 3.00 -5.53
C PRO A 74 -24.92 1.73 -4.95
N TYR A 75 -24.12 0.67 -4.74
CA TYR A 75 -24.56 -0.63 -4.23
C TYR A 75 -23.91 -0.90 -2.87
N PRO A 76 -24.64 -0.66 -1.76
CA PRO A 76 -24.08 -0.85 -0.43
C PRO A 76 -23.60 -2.27 -0.20
N SER A 77 -22.39 -2.39 0.35
CA SER A 77 -21.81 -3.68 0.71
C SER A 77 -20.74 -3.49 1.77
N VAL A 78 -20.54 -4.50 2.61
CA VAL A 78 -19.55 -4.50 3.67
C VAL A 78 -18.67 -5.73 3.53
N PHE A 79 -17.38 -5.52 3.57
CA PHE A 79 -16.38 -6.55 3.71
C PHE A 79 -15.64 -6.35 5.03
N VAL A 80 -15.53 -7.41 5.84
CA VAL A 80 -14.81 -7.42 7.11
C VAL A 80 -13.81 -8.56 7.12
N SER A 81 -12.57 -8.24 7.53
CA SER A 81 -11.54 -9.24 7.84
C SER A 81 -10.93 -8.92 9.19
N SER A 82 -10.84 -9.92 10.05
CA SER A 82 -10.30 -9.83 11.41
C SER A 82 -9.02 -10.68 11.56
N GLY A 83 -8.07 -10.51 10.65
CA GLY A 83 -6.84 -11.30 10.61
C GLY A 83 -7.00 -12.67 9.95
N GLU A 84 -8.20 -13.02 9.55
CA GLU A 84 -8.44 -14.18 8.70
C GLU A 84 -7.98 -13.89 7.26
N LEU A 85 -7.73 -14.95 6.53
CA LEU A 85 -7.38 -14.84 5.11
C LEU A 85 -8.52 -14.16 4.36
N THR A 86 -8.20 -13.23 3.45
CA THR A 86 -9.17 -12.70 2.48
C THR A 86 -9.81 -13.86 1.71
N PRO A 87 -10.93 -13.66 0.98
CA PRO A 87 -11.49 -14.70 0.09
C PRO A 87 -10.48 -15.29 -0.90
N SER A 88 -9.41 -14.55 -1.21
CA SER A 88 -8.26 -15.02 -2.00
C SER A 88 -7.21 -15.79 -1.18
N GLY A 89 -7.44 -16.07 0.09
CA GLY A 89 -6.52 -16.78 0.97
C GLY A 89 -5.34 -15.96 1.46
N ARG A 90 -5.43 -14.63 1.45
CA ARG A 90 -4.32 -13.73 1.79
C ARG A 90 -4.67 -12.79 2.95
N ARG A 91 -3.67 -12.48 3.77
CA ARG A 91 -3.77 -11.41 4.77
C ARG A 91 -3.55 -10.06 4.09
N PHE A 92 -4.36 -9.08 4.48
CA PHE A 92 -4.08 -7.69 4.10
C PHE A 92 -2.80 -7.24 4.79
N ARG A 93 -1.81 -6.82 4.01
CA ARG A 93 -0.56 -6.26 4.50
C ARG A 93 0.04 -5.30 3.49
N MET A 94 0.81 -4.35 3.97
CA MET A 94 1.55 -3.44 3.10
C MET A 94 2.53 -4.22 2.21
N PRO A 95 2.65 -3.84 0.93
CA PRO A 95 3.61 -4.42 0.02
C PRO A 95 5.05 -4.35 0.56
N THR A 96 5.85 -5.34 0.19
CA THR A 96 7.27 -5.41 0.51
C THR A 96 8.07 -5.64 -0.77
N GLU A 97 9.38 -5.47 -0.73
CA GLU A 97 10.28 -5.74 -1.85
C GLU A 97 10.28 -7.20 -2.31
N LYS A 98 9.85 -8.13 -1.44
CA LYS A 98 9.63 -9.53 -1.82
C LYS A 98 8.38 -9.71 -2.69
N ASP A 99 7.47 -8.76 -2.65
CA ASP A 99 6.21 -8.80 -3.39
C ASP A 99 6.29 -7.99 -4.68
N PHE A 100 6.94 -6.83 -4.63
CA PHE A 100 6.97 -5.85 -5.72
C PHE A 100 8.35 -5.21 -5.87
N THR A 101 8.73 -4.92 -7.11
CA THR A 101 9.78 -3.95 -7.40
C THR A 101 9.16 -2.57 -7.41
N ALA A 102 9.75 -1.63 -6.68
CA ALA A 102 9.29 -0.25 -6.59
C ALA A 102 10.19 0.68 -7.42
N THR A 103 9.59 1.55 -8.21
CA THR A 103 10.28 2.60 -8.97
C THR A 103 9.60 3.93 -8.70
N THR A 104 10.37 4.92 -8.25
CA THR A 104 9.88 6.29 -8.11
C THR A 104 9.84 6.96 -9.47
N LEU A 105 8.71 7.58 -9.79
CA LEU A 105 8.54 8.38 -11.00
C LEU A 105 8.67 9.87 -10.63
N GLU A 106 9.25 10.66 -11.53
CA GLU A 106 9.34 12.11 -11.36
C GLU A 106 7.96 12.76 -11.52
N GLY A 107 7.67 13.78 -10.72
CA GLY A 107 6.39 14.49 -10.74
C GLY A 107 6.24 15.47 -9.56
N GLU A 108 5.13 16.19 -9.51
CA GLU A 108 4.81 17.12 -8.40
C GLU A 108 4.59 16.36 -7.10
N ASP A 109 3.85 15.24 -7.14
CA ASP A 109 3.66 14.32 -6.02
C ASP A 109 4.66 13.18 -6.06
N LEU A 110 4.84 12.50 -4.93
CA LEU A 110 5.58 11.25 -4.89
C LEU A 110 4.76 10.15 -5.57
N THR A 111 5.19 9.76 -6.76
CA THR A 111 4.58 8.67 -7.50
C THR A 111 5.48 7.45 -7.47
N VAL A 112 4.95 6.31 -7.01
CA VAL A 112 5.68 5.04 -6.93
C VAL A 112 4.96 3.99 -7.75
N LYS A 113 5.65 3.45 -8.75
CA LYS A 113 5.19 2.32 -9.54
C LYS A 113 5.68 1.02 -8.89
N LEU A 114 4.75 0.11 -8.64
CA LEU A 114 4.97 -1.22 -8.08
C LEU A 114 4.70 -2.27 -9.15
N VAL A 115 5.72 -3.04 -9.49
CA VAL A 115 5.58 -4.17 -10.43
C VAL A 115 5.71 -5.47 -9.65
N PRO A 116 4.73 -6.40 -9.74
CA PRO A 116 4.76 -7.64 -8.99
C PRO A 116 5.97 -8.50 -9.34
N VAL A 117 6.64 -9.05 -8.32
CA VAL A 117 7.72 -10.02 -8.48
C VAL A 117 7.17 -11.44 -8.36
N ARG A 118 6.29 -11.66 -7.39
CA ARG A 118 5.70 -12.96 -7.10
C ARG A 118 4.69 -13.39 -8.18
N ARG A 119 4.75 -14.68 -8.54
CA ARG A 119 3.89 -15.27 -9.59
C ARG A 119 2.40 -15.11 -9.32
N ASP A 120 2.00 -15.29 -8.07
CA ASP A 120 0.61 -15.18 -7.64
C ASP A 120 0.07 -13.74 -7.70
N LEU A 121 0.93 -12.73 -7.50
CA LEU A 121 0.58 -11.33 -7.65
C LEU A 121 0.55 -10.90 -9.13
N LYS A 122 1.42 -11.47 -9.96
CA LYS A 122 1.42 -11.23 -11.42
C LYS A 122 0.12 -11.67 -12.10
N SER A 123 -0.58 -12.66 -11.55
CA SER A 123 -1.89 -13.07 -12.06
C SER A 123 -3.01 -12.10 -11.69
N LEU A 124 -2.80 -11.23 -10.70
CA LEU A 124 -3.79 -10.25 -10.24
C LEU A 124 -3.50 -8.84 -10.76
N PHE A 125 -2.23 -8.47 -10.83
CA PHE A 125 -1.81 -7.11 -11.17
C PHE A 125 -0.69 -7.14 -12.20
N ARG A 126 -0.81 -6.28 -13.21
CA ARG A 126 0.30 -5.91 -14.10
C ARG A 126 1.21 -4.94 -13.39
N GLU A 127 0.63 -3.91 -12.78
CA GLU A 127 1.32 -2.90 -11.99
C GLU A 127 0.34 -2.19 -11.06
N ILE A 128 0.87 -1.56 -10.03
CA ILE A 128 0.13 -0.65 -9.13
C ILE A 128 0.87 0.67 -9.11
N ILE A 129 0.15 1.78 -9.29
CA ILE A 129 0.72 3.13 -9.19
C ILE A 129 0.16 3.77 -7.94
N VAL A 130 1.04 4.18 -7.02
CA VAL A 130 0.69 4.81 -5.75
C VAL A 130 1.11 6.27 -5.81
N HIS A 131 0.20 7.16 -5.48
CA HIS A 131 0.49 8.57 -5.26
C HIS A 131 0.45 8.89 -3.77
N ALA A 132 1.49 9.51 -3.29
CA ALA A 132 1.63 9.92 -1.90
C ALA A 132 2.07 11.40 -1.83
N ASP A 133 1.68 12.04 -0.76
CA ASP A 133 2.16 13.38 -0.43
C ASP A 133 3.68 13.35 -0.23
N LYS A 134 4.43 14.26 -0.85
CA LYS A 134 5.90 14.29 -0.80
C LYS A 134 6.47 14.51 0.61
N GLN A 135 5.77 15.24 1.45
CA GLN A 135 6.27 15.62 2.78
C GLN A 135 5.87 14.59 3.83
N SER A 136 4.59 14.24 3.89
CA SER A 136 4.07 13.32 4.89
C SER A 136 4.20 11.85 4.47
N LEU A 137 4.43 11.56 3.18
CA LEU A 137 4.40 10.23 2.57
C LEU A 137 3.04 9.51 2.75
N GLN A 138 1.99 10.25 3.12
CA GLN A 138 0.65 9.70 3.23
C GLN A 138 0.12 9.33 1.85
N ILE A 139 -0.33 8.09 1.68
CA ILE A 139 -0.89 7.61 0.42
C ILE A 139 -2.22 8.31 0.18
N ARG A 140 -2.36 8.96 -0.98
CA ARG A 140 -3.55 9.71 -1.43
C ARG A 140 -4.38 8.92 -2.41
N SER A 141 -3.74 8.16 -3.29
CA SER A 141 -4.45 7.32 -4.25
C SER A 141 -3.63 6.11 -4.66
N ALA A 142 -4.31 5.13 -5.20
CA ALA A 142 -3.71 3.94 -5.79
C ALA A 142 -4.47 3.55 -7.07
N LEU A 143 -3.74 3.32 -8.17
CA LEU A 143 -4.25 2.80 -9.42
C LEU A 143 -3.75 1.37 -9.59
N LEU A 144 -4.67 0.41 -9.57
CA LEU A 144 -4.40 -1.01 -9.74
C LEU A 144 -4.75 -1.41 -11.17
N ILE A 145 -3.79 -1.92 -11.92
CA ILE A 145 -3.97 -2.33 -13.31
C ILE A 145 -3.78 -3.84 -13.40
N THR A 146 -4.78 -4.52 -13.94
CA THR A 146 -4.78 -5.98 -14.11
C THR A 146 -4.05 -6.40 -15.39
N PRO A 147 -3.67 -7.68 -15.56
CA PRO A 147 -2.97 -8.14 -16.75
C PRO A 147 -3.72 -7.96 -18.07
N ASP A 148 -5.05 -8.00 -18.03
CA ASP A 148 -5.95 -7.80 -19.19
C ASP A 148 -6.24 -6.32 -19.52
N GLY A 149 -5.72 -5.41 -18.68
CA GLY A 149 -5.82 -3.96 -18.89
C GLY A 149 -6.99 -3.28 -18.17
N ASP A 150 -7.86 -4.02 -17.50
CA ASP A 150 -8.84 -3.43 -16.60
C ASP A 150 -8.12 -2.68 -15.46
N TRP A 151 -8.75 -1.67 -14.90
CA TRP A 151 -8.12 -0.93 -13.81
C TRP A 151 -9.11 -0.50 -12.74
N THR A 152 -8.60 -0.29 -11.55
CA THR A 152 -9.32 0.26 -10.41
C THR A 152 -8.49 1.38 -9.79
N GLN A 153 -9.06 2.58 -9.74
CA GLN A 153 -8.48 3.72 -9.03
C GLN A 153 -9.18 3.88 -7.69
N LEU A 154 -8.39 4.09 -6.66
CA LEU A 154 -8.82 4.41 -5.30
C LEU A 154 -8.28 5.79 -4.94
N GLU A 155 -9.12 6.69 -4.51
CA GLU A 155 -8.77 8.00 -3.96
C GLU A 155 -9.17 8.03 -2.50
N PHE A 156 -8.24 8.41 -1.63
CA PHE A 156 -8.41 8.40 -0.17
C PHE A 156 -8.47 9.80 0.38
N LYS A 157 -9.39 10.05 1.31
CA LYS A 157 -9.60 11.34 1.98
C LYS A 157 -10.10 11.15 3.41
N ASP A 158 -10.22 12.25 4.16
CA ASP A 158 -10.79 12.30 5.50
C ASP A 158 -10.09 11.36 6.50
N PHE A 159 -8.76 11.36 6.47
CA PHE A 159 -7.96 10.48 7.31
C PHE A 159 -8.07 10.85 8.79
N VAL A 160 -8.43 9.87 9.61
CA VAL A 160 -8.41 9.94 11.07
C VAL A 160 -7.58 8.77 11.58
N VAL A 161 -6.41 9.06 12.18
CA VAL A 161 -5.48 8.03 12.64
C VAL A 161 -5.39 7.99 14.17
N ASN A 162 -5.09 6.80 14.70
CA ASN A 162 -4.85 6.54 16.12
C ASN A 162 -5.99 7.01 17.03
N ARG A 163 -7.23 6.93 16.54
CA ARG A 163 -8.43 7.12 17.34
C ARG A 163 -9.02 5.78 17.74
N PRO A 164 -9.54 5.64 18.97
CA PRO A 164 -10.21 4.41 19.37
C PRO A 164 -11.33 4.04 18.38
N VAL A 165 -11.41 2.77 18.02
CA VAL A 165 -12.48 2.20 17.19
C VAL A 165 -13.15 1.05 17.95
N ASP A 166 -14.46 0.90 17.77
CA ASP A 166 -15.21 -0.19 18.38
C ASP A 166 -14.80 -1.53 17.72
N ALA A 167 -14.41 -2.51 18.53
CA ALA A 167 -14.02 -3.83 18.05
C ALA A 167 -15.16 -4.54 17.31
N LYS A 168 -16.42 -4.23 17.63
CA LYS A 168 -17.62 -4.77 16.97
C LYS A 168 -17.68 -4.42 15.48
N LEU A 169 -17.01 -3.34 15.03
CA LEU A 169 -16.91 -2.98 13.61
C LEU A 169 -16.27 -4.08 12.75
N PHE A 170 -15.50 -4.97 13.38
CA PHE A 170 -14.79 -6.06 12.70
C PHE A 170 -15.43 -7.43 12.91
N GLU A 171 -16.62 -7.48 13.50
CA GLU A 171 -17.42 -8.71 13.58
C GLU A 171 -18.20 -8.90 12.29
N LYS A 172 -18.32 -10.15 11.84
CA LYS A 172 -19.17 -10.50 10.68
C LYS A 172 -20.63 -10.48 11.14
N GLU A 173 -21.48 -9.79 10.43
CA GLU A 173 -22.93 -9.88 10.57
C GLU A 173 -23.45 -11.23 10.06
#